data_f7ccf9c1067c0765b635aad7b20776c3
#
_entry.id   f7ccf9c1067c0765b635aad7b20776c3
#
_cell.length_a   1.000
_cell.length_b   1.000
_cell.length_c   1.000
_cell.angle_alpha   90.00
_cell.angle_beta   90.00
_cell.angle_gamma   90.00
#
_symmetry.space_group_name_H-M   'P 1'
#
loop_
_entity.id
_entity.type
_entity.pdbx_description
1 polymer ?
#
loop_
_entity_poly.entity_id
_entity_poly.type
_entity_poly.pdbx_seq_one_letter_code
_entity_poly.pdbx_strand_id
1 'polypeptide(L)'
;MKHDDEQAQPAAQPVAPEGIAPEQAEPTASGGGALVEPPGEAVARLEAELAALKDRHLRLAAEYDNFRKRTAKERSELWAKAQADLLHRLVDALDDLARFAHVDPSQTDAKAIHDGVDMVERKLWKELDALGVTRVDQVGVPFDPNLHEAVTTGPADHPAKDHTVGAVLQPGYQLSGALIRPARVVVLTWQGERPHDGGAASRPRGEGG
;
A
#
# COMPACT_ATOMS: atom_id res chain seq x y z
N MET A 1 29.99 18.49 -0.81
CA MET A 1 28.74 19.23 -0.68
C MET A 1 27.70 18.21 -0.19
N LYS A 2 27.36 18.30 1.10
CA LYS A 2 26.38 17.47 1.76
C LYS A 2 24.98 17.90 1.34
N HIS A 3 24.13 16.96 0.95
CA HIS A 3 22.69 17.14 0.99
C HIS A 3 22.11 15.98 1.80
N ASP A 4 21.77 16.30 3.05
CA ASP A 4 20.92 15.51 3.91
C ASP A 4 19.48 15.68 3.43
N ASP A 5 18.92 14.66 2.78
CA ASP A 5 17.48 14.55 2.56
C ASP A 5 16.87 13.77 3.72
N GLU A 6 16.51 14.52 4.76
CA GLU A 6 15.68 14.10 5.88
C GLU A 6 14.24 13.88 5.38
N GLN A 7 13.88 12.64 5.09
CA GLN A 7 12.50 12.27 4.79
C GLN A 7 11.67 12.32 6.07
N ALA A 8 10.87 13.37 6.19
CA ALA A 8 9.88 13.58 7.22
C ALA A 8 8.84 12.46 7.23
N GLN A 9 8.78 11.71 8.33
CA GLN A 9 7.66 10.83 8.66
C GLN A 9 6.39 11.68 8.89
N PRO A 10 5.22 11.28 8.40
CA PRO A 10 3.98 11.97 8.75
C PRO A 10 3.70 11.79 10.25
N ALA A 11 3.69 12.89 10.97
CA ALA A 11 3.31 12.95 12.37
C ALA A 11 1.86 12.47 12.54
N ALA A 12 1.68 11.47 13.41
CA ALA A 12 0.36 11.06 13.88
C ALA A 12 -0.33 12.28 14.53
N GLN A 13 -1.48 12.67 14.01
CA GLN A 13 -2.31 13.72 14.57
C GLN A 13 -2.81 13.30 15.95
N PRO A 14 -2.71 14.14 16.98
CA PRO A 14 -3.31 13.87 18.27
C PRO A 14 -4.85 13.92 18.14
N VAL A 15 -5.49 12.80 18.48
CA VAL A 15 -6.94 12.72 18.63
C VAL A 15 -7.31 13.63 19.81
N ALA A 16 -8.02 14.73 19.53
CA ALA A 16 -8.57 15.60 20.55
C ALA A 16 -9.65 14.84 21.34
N PRO A 17 -9.69 14.94 22.68
CA PRO A 17 -10.79 14.39 23.44
C PRO A 17 -12.05 15.22 23.18
N GLU A 18 -13.13 14.55 22.78
CA GLU A 18 -14.46 15.14 22.62
C GLU A 18 -14.91 15.84 23.90
N GLY A 19 -15.42 17.05 23.68
CA GLY A 19 -15.79 17.98 24.72
C GLY A 19 -16.88 17.43 25.65
N ILE A 20 -16.55 17.39 26.94
CA ILE A 20 -17.55 17.33 28.01
C ILE A 20 -18.09 18.73 28.16
N ALA A 21 -19.37 18.91 27.80
CA ALA A 21 -20.09 20.16 28.03
C ALA A 21 -20.09 20.48 29.53
N PRO A 22 -19.97 21.76 29.93
CA PRO A 22 -20.08 22.13 31.33
C PRO A 22 -21.54 22.03 31.76
N GLU A 23 -21.86 21.04 32.57
CA GLU A 23 -23.08 20.96 33.34
C GLU A 23 -23.11 22.13 34.33
N GLN A 24 -24.04 23.05 34.17
CA GLN A 24 -24.25 24.15 35.07
C GLN A 24 -24.78 23.62 36.39
N ALA A 25 -23.91 23.43 37.37
CA ALA A 25 -24.30 23.15 38.73
C ALA A 25 -24.64 24.49 39.42
N GLU A 26 -25.90 24.65 39.76
CA GLU A 26 -26.37 25.73 40.63
C GLU A 26 -25.69 25.62 42.00
N PRO A 27 -25.34 26.76 42.65
CA PRO A 27 -24.73 26.72 43.97
C PRO A 27 -25.81 26.47 45.04
N THR A 28 -26.02 25.22 45.43
CA THR A 28 -26.68 24.93 46.67
C THR A 28 -25.73 25.23 47.82
N ALA A 29 -25.90 26.34 48.46
CA ALA A 29 -25.25 26.69 49.72
C ALA A 29 -25.76 25.70 50.80
N SER A 30 -25.03 24.62 51.01
CA SER A 30 -25.14 23.80 52.20
C SER A 30 -23.83 23.92 52.99
N GLY A 31 -23.87 24.60 54.09
CA GLY A 31 -22.77 24.77 55.02
C GLY A 31 -22.35 23.47 55.63
N GLY A 32 -21.35 22.81 55.03
CA GLY A 32 -20.58 21.76 55.63
C GLY A 32 -19.14 22.30 55.77
N GLY A 33 -18.70 22.53 57.05
CA GLY A 33 -17.34 22.95 57.33
C GLY A 33 -16.36 21.98 56.70
N ALA A 34 -15.79 22.38 55.56
CA ALA A 34 -14.62 21.70 54.99
C ALA A 34 -13.53 21.83 56.06
N LEU A 35 -13.20 20.74 56.71
CA LEU A 35 -12.01 20.64 57.57
C LEU A 35 -10.84 20.96 56.66
N VAL A 36 -10.35 22.21 56.79
CA VAL A 36 -9.13 22.65 56.09
C VAL A 36 -8.01 21.79 56.64
N GLU A 37 -7.61 20.83 55.85
CA GLU A 37 -6.48 19.92 56.18
C GLU A 37 -5.26 20.80 56.51
N PRO A 38 -4.54 20.54 57.61
CA PRO A 38 -3.35 21.30 57.92
C PRO A 38 -2.38 21.33 56.75
N PRO A 39 -1.80 22.46 56.38
CA PRO A 39 -0.93 22.53 55.17
C PRO A 39 0.19 21.51 55.16
N GLY A 40 0.72 21.08 56.31
CA GLY A 40 1.72 20.04 56.40
C GLY A 40 1.24 18.60 56.01
N GLU A 41 0.00 18.27 56.35
CA GLU A 41 -0.61 16.99 55.99
C GLU A 41 -0.93 16.93 54.51
N ALA A 42 -1.42 18.02 53.91
CA ALA A 42 -1.66 18.13 52.50
C ALA A 42 -0.35 18.01 51.68
N VAL A 43 0.74 18.61 52.12
CA VAL A 43 2.08 18.46 51.50
C VAL A 43 2.55 17.01 51.55
N ALA A 44 2.48 16.37 52.71
CA ALA A 44 2.94 14.98 52.90
C ALA A 44 2.12 14.01 51.99
N ARG A 45 0.79 14.22 51.85
CA ARG A 45 -0.05 13.44 50.98
C ARG A 45 0.36 13.61 49.51
N LEU A 46 0.55 14.84 49.03
CA LEU A 46 0.96 15.14 47.66
C LEU A 46 2.35 14.57 47.35
N GLU A 47 3.27 14.61 48.29
CA GLU A 47 4.61 13.99 48.15
C GLU A 47 4.50 12.47 48.00
N ALA A 48 3.63 11.82 48.79
CA ALA A 48 3.37 10.36 48.70
C ALA A 48 2.71 9.99 47.38
N GLU A 49 1.73 10.78 46.92
CA GLU A 49 1.07 10.58 45.60
C GLU A 49 2.07 10.76 44.45
N LEU A 50 2.93 11.78 44.54
CA LEU A 50 3.99 12.04 43.54
C LEU A 50 5.01 10.89 43.50
N ALA A 51 5.42 10.35 44.66
CA ALA A 51 6.28 9.21 44.70
C ALA A 51 5.66 7.94 44.11
N ALA A 52 4.38 7.69 44.41
CA ALA A 52 3.65 6.57 43.83
C ALA A 52 3.43 6.71 42.31
N LEU A 53 3.17 7.92 41.81
CA LEU A 53 3.08 8.20 40.38
C LEU A 53 4.42 8.02 39.68
N LYS A 54 5.52 8.48 40.26
CA LYS A 54 6.88 8.26 39.75
C LYS A 54 7.21 6.76 39.62
N ASP A 55 6.93 5.98 40.68
CA ASP A 55 7.17 4.52 40.68
C ASP A 55 6.33 3.84 39.58
N ARG A 56 5.06 4.21 39.48
CA ARG A 56 4.18 3.69 38.41
C ARG A 56 4.69 4.05 37.02
N HIS A 57 5.15 5.29 36.82
CA HIS A 57 5.71 5.75 35.57
C HIS A 57 6.98 4.97 35.19
N LEU A 58 7.91 4.77 36.14
CA LEU A 58 9.13 4.00 35.90
C LEU A 58 8.82 2.55 35.54
N ARG A 59 7.87 1.94 36.23
CA ARG A 59 7.42 0.57 35.92
C ARG A 59 6.82 0.48 34.54
N LEU A 60 5.91 1.40 34.18
CA LEU A 60 5.28 1.45 32.86
C LEU A 60 6.31 1.68 31.75
N ALA A 61 7.30 2.55 31.98
CA ALA A 61 8.37 2.79 31.04
C ALA A 61 9.21 1.51 30.80
N ALA A 62 9.53 0.77 31.85
CA ALA A 62 10.25 -0.50 31.74
C ALA A 62 9.41 -1.57 30.99
N GLU A 63 8.12 -1.67 31.30
CA GLU A 63 7.20 -2.59 30.61
C GLU A 63 7.08 -2.23 29.11
N TYR A 64 6.97 -0.94 28.80
CA TYR A 64 6.93 -0.46 27.42
C TYR A 64 8.22 -0.76 26.64
N ASP A 65 9.38 -0.56 27.25
CA ASP A 65 10.66 -0.90 26.63
C ASP A 65 10.78 -2.41 26.35
N ASN A 66 10.34 -3.24 27.29
CA ASN A 66 10.31 -4.68 27.13
C ASN A 66 9.34 -5.10 26.01
N PHE A 67 8.15 -4.50 25.99
CA PHE A 67 7.16 -4.70 24.93
C PHE A 67 7.74 -4.33 23.56
N ARG A 68 8.35 -3.15 23.44
CA ARG A 68 8.96 -2.67 22.20
C ARG A 68 10.04 -3.61 21.67
N LYS A 69 10.94 -4.08 22.57
CA LYS A 69 12.00 -5.04 22.22
C LYS A 69 11.42 -6.37 21.75
N ARG A 70 10.40 -6.89 22.46
CA ARG A 70 9.75 -8.13 22.11
C ARG A 70 9.04 -8.01 20.75
N THR A 71 8.26 -6.97 20.54
CA THR A 71 7.53 -6.75 19.27
C THR A 71 8.48 -6.58 18.09
N ALA A 72 9.61 -5.88 18.27
CA ALA A 72 10.62 -5.76 17.23
C ALA A 72 11.23 -7.13 16.87
N LYS A 73 11.50 -7.97 17.86
CA LYS A 73 12.02 -9.33 17.65
C LYS A 73 10.99 -10.21 16.93
N GLU A 74 9.75 -10.24 17.41
CA GLU A 74 8.65 -11.00 16.82
C GLU A 74 8.42 -10.58 15.36
N ARG A 75 8.44 -9.28 15.07
CA ARG A 75 8.32 -8.76 13.69
C ARG A 75 9.47 -9.23 12.80
N SER A 76 10.70 -9.23 13.30
CA SER A 76 11.87 -9.72 12.56
C SER A 76 11.76 -11.23 12.26
N GLU A 77 11.33 -12.01 13.24
CA GLU A 77 11.13 -13.46 13.10
C GLU A 77 10.02 -13.80 12.09
N LEU A 78 8.89 -13.07 12.15
CA LEU A 78 7.80 -13.22 11.19
C LEU A 78 8.25 -12.87 9.76
N TRP A 79 9.04 -11.81 9.60
CA TRP A 79 9.59 -11.41 8.32
C TRP A 79 10.52 -12.49 7.74
N ALA A 80 11.45 -12.98 8.55
CA ALA A 80 12.37 -14.06 8.15
C ALA A 80 11.61 -15.34 7.77
N LYS A 81 10.57 -15.68 8.53
CA LYS A 81 9.71 -16.83 8.20
C LYS A 81 8.97 -16.64 6.88
N ALA A 82 8.36 -15.47 6.65
CA ALA A 82 7.67 -15.18 5.40
C ALA A 82 8.60 -15.25 4.17
N GLN A 83 9.85 -14.76 4.32
CA GLN A 83 10.88 -14.90 3.28
C GLN A 83 11.24 -16.36 3.03
N ALA A 84 11.43 -17.15 4.08
CA ALA A 84 11.74 -18.57 3.95
C ALA A 84 10.61 -19.35 3.26
N ASP A 85 9.36 -19.09 3.63
CA ASP A 85 8.17 -19.71 3.03
C ASP A 85 8.06 -19.35 1.53
N LEU A 86 8.33 -18.09 1.16
CA LEU A 86 8.37 -17.66 -0.24
C LEU A 86 9.50 -18.38 -1.02
N LEU A 87 10.71 -18.40 -0.47
CA LEU A 87 11.85 -19.03 -1.11
C LEU A 87 11.62 -20.54 -1.30
N HIS A 88 11.03 -21.20 -0.32
CA HIS A 88 10.71 -22.64 -0.44
C HIS A 88 9.82 -22.95 -1.64
N ARG A 89 8.79 -22.14 -1.88
CA ARG A 89 7.92 -22.27 -3.06
C ARG A 89 8.64 -22.03 -4.38
N LEU A 90 9.57 -21.07 -4.41
CA LEU A 90 10.35 -20.73 -5.60
C LEU A 90 11.44 -21.77 -5.91
N VAL A 91 12.05 -22.37 -4.89
CA VAL A 91 13.10 -23.40 -5.07
C VAL A 91 12.56 -24.61 -5.79
N ASP A 92 11.35 -25.07 -5.49
CA ASP A 92 10.74 -26.20 -6.19
C ASP A 92 10.58 -25.95 -7.71
N ALA A 93 10.20 -24.73 -8.08
CA ALA A 93 10.09 -24.35 -9.49
C ALA A 93 11.48 -24.19 -10.15
N LEU A 94 12.47 -23.71 -9.40
CA LEU A 94 13.86 -23.60 -9.85
C LEU A 94 14.48 -24.97 -10.11
N ASP A 95 14.22 -25.95 -9.26
CA ASP A 95 14.70 -27.32 -9.44
C ASP A 95 14.10 -27.98 -10.69
N ASP A 96 12.80 -27.76 -10.94
CA ASP A 96 12.16 -28.22 -12.16
C ASP A 96 12.79 -27.55 -13.41
N LEU A 97 13.02 -26.21 -13.34
CA LEU A 97 13.67 -25.49 -14.44
C LEU A 97 15.11 -26.00 -14.68
N ALA A 98 15.88 -26.23 -13.62
CA ALA A 98 17.24 -26.75 -13.72
C ALA A 98 17.26 -28.12 -14.40
N ARG A 99 16.25 -28.96 -14.16
CA ARG A 99 16.12 -30.26 -14.83
C ARG A 99 16.02 -30.10 -16.36
N PHE A 100 15.24 -29.14 -16.84
CA PHE A 100 15.10 -28.90 -18.28
C PHE A 100 16.31 -28.16 -18.86
N ALA A 101 16.95 -27.28 -18.10
CA ALA A 101 18.15 -26.56 -18.55
C ALA A 101 19.38 -27.46 -18.78
N HIS A 102 19.44 -28.64 -18.11
CA HIS A 102 20.56 -29.57 -18.18
C HIS A 102 20.24 -30.83 -19.00
N VAL A 103 19.12 -30.83 -19.72
CA VAL A 103 18.81 -31.93 -20.66
C VAL A 103 19.77 -31.91 -21.85
N ASP A 104 20.22 -33.09 -22.31
CA ASP A 104 21.01 -33.21 -23.54
C ASP A 104 20.15 -32.87 -24.77
N PRO A 105 20.45 -31.76 -25.48
CA PRO A 105 19.65 -31.35 -26.64
C PRO A 105 19.68 -32.37 -27.80
N SER A 106 20.69 -33.24 -27.84
CA SER A 106 20.80 -34.26 -28.87
C SER A 106 19.90 -35.46 -28.63
N GLN A 107 19.44 -35.64 -27.39
CA GLN A 107 18.62 -36.79 -26.95
C GLN A 107 17.16 -36.39 -26.69
N THR A 108 16.82 -35.09 -26.77
CA THR A 108 15.52 -34.57 -26.37
C THR A 108 14.90 -33.75 -27.51
N ASP A 109 13.65 -34.02 -27.79
CA ASP A 109 12.88 -33.25 -28.76
C ASP A 109 12.62 -31.80 -28.24
N ALA A 110 12.76 -30.82 -29.12
CA ALA A 110 12.52 -29.41 -28.82
C ALA A 110 11.10 -29.17 -28.24
N LYS A 111 10.13 -29.97 -28.73
CA LYS A 111 8.76 -29.92 -28.21
C LYS A 111 8.69 -30.32 -26.73
N ALA A 112 9.41 -31.38 -26.35
CA ALA A 112 9.44 -31.86 -24.95
C ALA A 112 10.06 -30.81 -24.02
N ILE A 113 11.11 -30.11 -24.49
CA ILE A 113 11.72 -29.00 -23.72
C ILE A 113 10.71 -27.84 -23.56
N HIS A 114 10.04 -27.45 -24.65
CA HIS A 114 9.03 -26.41 -24.63
C HIS A 114 7.89 -26.75 -23.66
N ASP A 115 7.33 -27.96 -23.78
CA ASP A 115 6.24 -28.42 -22.92
C ASP A 115 6.66 -28.46 -21.44
N GLY A 116 7.93 -28.81 -21.18
CA GLY A 116 8.52 -28.80 -19.84
C GLY A 116 8.64 -27.40 -19.25
N VAL A 117 9.16 -26.44 -20.01
CA VAL A 117 9.29 -25.04 -19.57
C VAL A 117 7.90 -24.42 -19.31
N ASP A 118 6.93 -24.69 -20.20
CA ASP A 118 5.55 -24.23 -20.05
C ASP A 118 4.87 -24.83 -18.78
N MET A 119 5.21 -26.08 -18.43
CA MET A 119 4.76 -26.69 -17.18
C MET A 119 5.34 -25.97 -15.95
N VAL A 120 6.64 -25.63 -15.98
CA VAL A 120 7.30 -24.87 -14.89
C VAL A 120 6.71 -23.48 -14.75
N GLU A 121 6.47 -22.79 -15.87
CA GLU A 121 5.82 -21.47 -15.84
C GLU A 121 4.44 -21.54 -15.18
N ARG A 122 3.60 -22.50 -15.58
CA ARG A 122 2.27 -22.70 -14.98
C ARG A 122 2.33 -23.04 -13.49
N LYS A 123 3.30 -23.88 -13.07
CA LYS A 123 3.51 -24.19 -11.66
C LYS A 123 3.89 -22.94 -10.87
N LEU A 124 4.83 -22.15 -11.40
CA LEU A 124 5.26 -20.90 -10.78
C LEU A 124 4.10 -19.91 -10.64
N TRP A 125 3.28 -19.76 -11.70
CA TRP A 125 2.10 -18.90 -11.67
C TRP A 125 1.09 -19.34 -10.62
N LYS A 126 0.84 -20.63 -10.49
CA LYS A 126 -0.06 -21.17 -9.47
C LYS A 126 0.40 -20.82 -8.06
N GLU A 127 1.71 -20.90 -7.79
CA GLU A 127 2.26 -20.52 -6.47
C GLU A 127 2.18 -19.00 -6.23
N LEU A 128 2.44 -18.18 -7.25
CA LEU A 128 2.33 -16.72 -7.15
C LEU A 128 0.87 -16.26 -6.94
N ASP A 129 -0.07 -16.85 -7.66
CA ASP A 129 -1.51 -16.58 -7.51
C ASP A 129 -2.00 -16.94 -6.10
N ALA A 130 -1.56 -18.09 -5.57
CA ALA A 130 -1.85 -18.51 -4.20
C ALA A 130 -1.30 -17.56 -3.13
N LEU A 131 -0.27 -16.76 -3.45
CA LEU A 131 0.27 -15.70 -2.62
C LEU A 131 -0.47 -14.35 -2.79
N GLY A 132 -1.44 -14.28 -3.71
CA GLY A 132 -2.17 -13.06 -4.04
C GLY A 132 -1.44 -12.14 -5.02
N VAL A 133 -0.51 -12.67 -5.79
CA VAL A 133 0.14 -11.93 -6.89
C VAL A 133 -0.81 -11.91 -8.08
N THR A 134 -1.10 -10.73 -8.60
CA THR A 134 -1.86 -10.53 -9.82
C THR A 134 -1.00 -9.89 -10.91
N ARG A 135 -1.24 -10.28 -12.16
CA ARG A 135 -0.50 -9.77 -13.31
C ARG A 135 -1.26 -8.63 -13.96
N VAL A 136 -0.53 -7.56 -14.30
CA VAL A 136 -1.04 -6.40 -15.03
C VAL A 136 -0.48 -6.47 -16.45
N ASP A 137 -1.25 -7.03 -17.38
CA ASP A 137 -0.80 -7.25 -18.78
C ASP A 137 -1.96 -7.12 -19.79
N GLN A 138 -3.04 -6.49 -19.39
CA GLN A 138 -4.23 -6.33 -20.25
C GLN A 138 -3.98 -5.27 -21.31
N VAL A 139 -4.28 -5.62 -22.57
CA VAL A 139 -4.27 -4.72 -23.73
C VAL A 139 -5.68 -4.20 -23.96
N GLY A 140 -5.81 -2.97 -24.46
CA GLY A 140 -7.11 -2.33 -24.75
C GLY A 140 -7.80 -1.70 -23.56
N VAL A 141 -7.22 -1.80 -22.36
CA VAL A 141 -7.72 -1.11 -21.15
C VAL A 141 -7.27 0.35 -21.14
N PRO A 142 -7.99 1.25 -20.44
CA PRO A 142 -7.53 2.61 -20.23
C PRO A 142 -6.15 2.65 -19.55
N PHE A 143 -5.31 3.57 -19.96
CA PHE A 143 -4.02 3.80 -19.29
C PHE A 143 -4.26 4.36 -17.89
N ASP A 144 -3.72 3.68 -16.89
CA ASP A 144 -3.74 4.10 -15.49
C ASP A 144 -2.29 4.33 -15.00
N PRO A 145 -1.91 5.57 -14.65
CA PRO A 145 -0.57 5.88 -14.15
C PRO A 145 -0.19 5.14 -12.85
N ASN A 146 -1.17 4.65 -12.09
CA ASN A 146 -0.90 3.86 -10.88
C ASN A 146 -0.49 2.42 -11.18
N LEU A 147 -0.81 1.90 -12.37
CA LEU A 147 -0.57 0.51 -12.76
C LEU A 147 0.41 0.39 -13.94
N HIS A 148 0.49 1.43 -14.76
CA HIS A 148 1.19 1.42 -16.04
C HIS A 148 2.25 2.51 -16.12
N GLU A 149 3.38 2.17 -16.70
CA GLU A 149 4.45 3.08 -17.11
C GLU A 149 4.43 3.20 -18.64
N ALA A 150 4.09 4.37 -19.16
CA ALA A 150 4.12 4.62 -20.60
C ALA A 150 5.58 4.75 -21.06
N VAL A 151 6.06 3.79 -21.86
CA VAL A 151 7.42 3.81 -22.42
C VAL A 151 7.44 4.57 -23.74
N THR A 152 6.40 4.39 -24.54
CA THR A 152 6.25 5.05 -25.85
C THR A 152 4.77 5.18 -26.18
N THR A 153 4.47 6.00 -27.20
CA THR A 153 3.13 6.15 -27.75
C THR A 153 3.06 5.57 -29.14
N GLY A 154 1.90 5.03 -29.51
CA GLY A 154 1.60 4.55 -30.85
C GLY A 154 0.31 5.20 -31.40
N PRO A 155 0.08 5.19 -32.73
CA PRO A 155 -1.16 5.70 -33.30
C PRO A 155 -2.34 4.80 -32.95
N ALA A 156 -3.44 5.42 -32.53
CA ALA A 156 -4.73 4.73 -32.41
C ALA A 156 -5.41 4.69 -33.78
N ASP A 157 -6.07 3.61 -34.09
CA ASP A 157 -6.87 3.41 -35.31
C ASP A 157 -8.29 3.96 -35.18
N HIS A 158 -8.73 4.26 -33.96
CA HIS A 158 -10.08 4.75 -33.65
C HIS A 158 -10.06 5.66 -32.42
N PRO A 159 -10.89 6.74 -32.37
CA PRO A 159 -10.97 7.66 -31.23
C PRO A 159 -11.26 6.97 -29.89
N ALA A 160 -12.03 5.87 -29.89
CA ALA A 160 -12.33 5.12 -28.68
C ALA A 160 -11.12 4.41 -28.04
N LYS A 161 -10.01 4.27 -28.77
CA LYS A 161 -8.75 3.70 -28.27
C LYS A 161 -7.75 4.75 -27.81
N ASP A 162 -8.14 6.02 -27.84
CA ASP A 162 -7.30 7.10 -27.33
C ASP A 162 -7.01 6.88 -25.83
N HIS A 163 -5.77 7.09 -25.43
CA HIS A 163 -5.29 6.85 -24.06
C HIS A 163 -5.52 5.42 -23.55
N THR A 164 -5.50 4.41 -24.42
CA THR A 164 -5.55 3.00 -24.01
C THR A 164 -4.18 2.32 -24.15
N VAL A 165 -4.02 1.18 -23.46
CA VAL A 165 -2.85 0.32 -23.58
C VAL A 165 -2.90 -0.40 -24.93
N GLY A 166 -2.00 -0.07 -25.84
CA GLY A 166 -1.89 -0.71 -27.16
C GLY A 166 -1.09 -1.99 -27.16
N ALA A 167 -0.02 -2.03 -26.36
CA ALA A 167 0.81 -3.22 -26.17
C ALA A 167 1.46 -3.20 -24.80
N VAL A 168 1.70 -4.38 -24.26
CA VAL A 168 2.46 -4.56 -23.01
C VAL A 168 3.86 -5.04 -23.37
N LEU A 169 4.87 -4.19 -23.15
CA LEU A 169 6.27 -4.51 -23.39
C LEU A 169 6.87 -5.34 -22.26
N GLN A 170 6.41 -5.08 -21.03
CA GLN A 170 6.78 -5.81 -19.84
C GLN A 170 5.59 -5.85 -18.87
N PRO A 171 5.16 -7.04 -18.45
CA PRO A 171 4.07 -7.17 -17.49
C PRO A 171 4.36 -6.48 -16.16
N GLY A 172 3.34 -5.87 -15.56
CA GLY A 172 3.35 -5.40 -14.19
C GLY A 172 2.86 -6.47 -13.22
N TYR A 173 3.08 -6.24 -11.93
CA TYR A 173 2.65 -7.16 -10.88
C TYR A 173 2.17 -6.40 -9.65
N GLN A 174 1.14 -6.93 -9.02
CA GLN A 174 0.61 -6.48 -7.73
C GLN A 174 0.62 -7.65 -6.74
N LEU A 175 0.78 -7.36 -5.46
CA LEU A 175 0.62 -8.30 -4.36
C LEU A 175 -0.51 -7.80 -3.46
N SER A 176 -1.61 -8.53 -3.40
CA SER A 176 -2.78 -8.16 -2.59
C SER A 176 -3.21 -6.69 -2.80
N GLY A 177 -3.18 -6.22 -4.05
CA GLY A 177 -3.52 -4.85 -4.44
C GLY A 177 -2.39 -3.81 -4.31
N ALA A 178 -1.28 -4.15 -3.65
CA ALA A 178 -0.11 -3.28 -3.60
C ALA A 178 0.76 -3.47 -4.85
N LEU A 179 1.13 -2.38 -5.52
CA LEU A 179 1.96 -2.43 -6.72
C LEU A 179 3.38 -2.89 -6.36
N ILE A 180 3.84 -3.99 -7.00
CA ILE A 180 5.23 -4.46 -6.94
C ILE A 180 6.05 -3.77 -8.04
N ARG A 181 5.49 -3.76 -9.27
CA ARG A 181 6.12 -3.18 -10.45
C ARG A 181 5.03 -2.76 -11.44
N PRO A 182 5.06 -1.55 -12.01
CA PRO A 182 4.13 -1.15 -13.07
C PRO A 182 4.36 -1.97 -14.35
N ALA A 183 3.30 -2.12 -15.15
CA ALA A 183 3.42 -2.66 -16.49
C ALA A 183 4.02 -1.60 -17.41
N ARG A 184 5.07 -1.93 -18.17
CA ARG A 184 5.63 -1.05 -19.18
C ARG A 184 4.86 -1.24 -20.48
N VAL A 185 4.22 -0.15 -20.94
CA VAL A 185 3.22 -0.24 -22.01
C VAL A 185 3.48 0.77 -23.12
N VAL A 186 2.91 0.48 -24.28
CA VAL A 186 2.71 1.42 -25.37
C VAL A 186 1.31 2.01 -25.20
N VAL A 187 1.19 3.33 -25.12
CA VAL A 187 -0.10 4.01 -25.01
C VAL A 187 -0.54 4.47 -26.40
N LEU A 188 -1.76 4.14 -26.77
CA LEU A 188 -2.33 4.59 -28.04
C LEU A 188 -2.80 6.03 -27.91
N THR A 189 -2.52 6.84 -28.94
CA THR A 189 -2.95 8.24 -29.04
C THR A 189 -3.66 8.45 -30.37
N TRP A 190 -4.84 9.03 -30.31
CA TRP A 190 -5.59 9.38 -31.51
C TRP A 190 -5.10 10.71 -32.07
N GLN A 191 -4.65 10.71 -33.33
CA GLN A 191 -4.14 11.89 -34.03
C GLN A 191 -5.10 12.40 -35.12
N GLY A 192 -6.28 11.79 -35.27
CA GLY A 192 -7.30 12.25 -36.20
C GLY A 192 -8.11 13.42 -35.66
N GLU A 193 -8.81 14.14 -36.56
CA GLU A 193 -9.77 15.16 -36.14
C GLU A 193 -10.87 14.51 -35.28
N ARG A 194 -11.05 15.03 -34.07
CA ARG A 194 -12.20 14.64 -33.26
C ARG A 194 -13.44 15.01 -34.02
N PRO A 195 -14.44 14.11 -34.18
CA PRO A 195 -15.72 14.50 -34.77
C PRO A 195 -16.21 15.74 -34.01
N HIS A 196 -16.34 16.84 -34.72
CA HIS A 196 -16.94 18.05 -34.16
C HIS A 196 -18.36 17.66 -33.71
N ASP A 197 -18.55 17.75 -32.39
CA ASP A 197 -19.90 17.65 -31.81
C ASP A 197 -20.70 18.84 -32.37
N GLY A 198 -21.30 18.62 -33.53
CA GLY A 198 -22.07 19.59 -34.26
C GLY A 198 -23.41 19.80 -33.58
N GLY A 199 -23.43 20.55 -32.52
CA GLY A 199 -24.61 20.83 -31.74
C GLY A 199 -24.75 22.27 -31.32
N ALA A 200 -25.03 23.16 -32.25
CA ALA A 200 -25.79 24.36 -31.88
C ALA A 200 -26.51 24.87 -33.14
N ALA A 201 -27.72 24.41 -33.29
CA ALA A 201 -28.67 24.98 -34.23
C ALA A 201 -28.67 26.50 -34.11
N SER A 202 -28.15 27.17 -35.12
CA SER A 202 -28.40 28.60 -35.38
C SER A 202 -29.91 28.78 -35.61
N ARG A 203 -30.59 29.36 -34.63
CA ARG A 203 -31.94 29.85 -34.77
C ARG A 203 -31.95 30.91 -35.89
N PRO A 204 -32.81 30.85 -36.93
CA PRO A 204 -32.98 31.93 -37.86
C PRO A 204 -33.62 33.11 -37.14
N ARG A 205 -32.99 34.28 -37.23
CA ARG A 205 -33.61 35.56 -36.85
C ARG A 205 -34.78 35.77 -37.81
N GLY A 206 -36.00 35.74 -37.26
CA GLY A 206 -37.19 36.20 -37.97
C GLY A 206 -37.09 37.70 -38.20
N GLU A 207 -37.06 38.08 -39.47
CA GLU A 207 -37.41 39.42 -39.92
C GLU A 207 -38.92 39.54 -39.74
N GLY A 208 -39.32 40.48 -38.90
CA GLY A 208 -40.68 40.98 -38.79
C GLY A 208 -40.71 42.39 -39.37
N GLY A 209 -41.56 42.57 -40.39
CA GLY A 209 -41.91 43.85 -40.98
C GLY A 209 -42.88 44.67 -40.11
#